data_b4b613a7e722ece8c410167e93176715
#
_entry.id   b4b613a7e722ece8c410167e93176715
#
_cell.length_a   1.000
_cell.length_b   1.000
_cell.length_c   1.000
_cell.angle_alpha   90.00
_cell.angle_beta   90.00
_cell.angle_gamma   90.00
#
_symmetry.space_group_name_H-M   'P 1'
#
loop_
_entity.id
_entity.type
_entity.pdbx_description
1 polymer ?
#
loop_
_entity_poly.entity_id
_entity_poly.type
_entity_poly.pdbx_seq_one_letter_code
_entity_poly.pdbx_strand_id
1 'polypeptide(L)'
;MTSTIIIGDGPAGLSAALFLAKNDHDVTVYGTDDTAMHWAQLHNYLGAPDTGGTAFQLTARQQATGVGAQLIEEAVTAVSVQDEQFVVSTEDSDAATRADYLIIAGGKPSRKLAESLGVTVTPDGVDTDRDGRSDVDRVYVVGRLAKPNRSQAIVSAGIGAAAALDILSREAGEDVADWDSPPDTD
;
A
#
# COMPACT_ATOMS: atom_id res chain seq x y z
N MET A 1 -10.98 9.89 -12.95
CA MET A 1 -9.66 9.63 -12.33
C MET A 1 -9.88 8.45 -11.43
N THR A 2 -9.12 7.40 -11.61
CA THR A 2 -9.25 6.18 -10.80
C THR A 2 -8.69 6.40 -9.41
N SER A 3 -9.34 5.89 -8.40
CA SER A 3 -9.02 6.11 -7.00
C SER A 3 -8.61 4.82 -6.30
N THR A 4 -7.66 4.93 -5.38
CA THR A 4 -7.16 3.81 -4.58
C THR A 4 -7.08 4.18 -3.10
N ILE A 5 -7.69 3.36 -2.26
CA ILE A 5 -7.48 3.41 -0.82
C ILE A 5 -6.40 2.40 -0.44
N ILE A 6 -5.46 2.84 0.40
CA ILE A 6 -4.39 2.00 0.95
C ILE A 6 -4.55 1.95 2.47
N ILE A 7 -4.67 0.75 3.04
CA ILE A 7 -4.78 0.54 4.49
C ILE A 7 -3.43 0.06 5.02
N GLY A 8 -2.73 0.95 5.70
CA GLY A 8 -1.40 0.72 6.27
C GLY A 8 -0.31 1.54 5.59
N ASP A 9 0.41 2.32 6.38
CA ASP A 9 1.44 3.27 5.98
C ASP A 9 2.87 2.77 6.25
N GLY A 10 3.07 1.47 6.29
CA GLY A 10 4.40 0.86 6.27
C GLY A 10 5.03 0.86 4.87
N PRO A 11 6.23 0.25 4.70
CA PRO A 11 6.97 0.27 3.43
C PRO A 11 6.17 -0.22 2.22
N ALA A 12 5.26 -1.18 2.39
CA ALA A 12 4.42 -1.68 1.31
C ALA A 12 3.38 -0.64 0.85
N GLY A 13 2.63 -0.08 1.80
CA GLY A 13 1.60 0.91 1.48
C GLY A 13 2.18 2.20 0.94
N LEU A 14 3.27 2.70 1.55
CA LEU A 14 3.92 3.93 1.09
C LEU A 14 4.56 3.77 -0.29
N SER A 15 5.14 2.59 -0.59
CA SER A 15 5.66 2.31 -1.93
C SER A 15 4.53 2.27 -2.97
N ALA A 16 3.42 1.60 -2.68
CA ALA A 16 2.25 1.61 -3.55
C ALA A 16 1.72 3.03 -3.76
N ALA A 17 1.61 3.82 -2.69
CA ALA A 17 1.13 5.20 -2.74
C ALA A 17 2.03 6.08 -3.62
N LEU A 18 3.37 5.93 -3.49
CA LEU A 18 4.34 6.67 -4.28
C LEU A 18 4.14 6.43 -5.78
N PHE A 19 4.07 5.16 -6.20
CA PHE A 19 3.93 4.81 -7.61
C PHE A 19 2.57 5.24 -8.19
N LEU A 20 1.48 5.04 -7.46
CA LEU A 20 0.14 5.42 -7.92
C LEU A 20 -0.01 6.95 -8.02
N ALA A 21 0.33 7.69 -6.95
CA ALA A 21 0.15 9.14 -6.93
C ALA A 21 1.07 9.86 -7.91
N LYS A 22 2.31 9.37 -8.13
CA LYS A 22 3.23 9.89 -9.15
C LYS A 22 2.64 9.76 -10.56
N ASN A 23 1.75 8.80 -10.79
CA ASN A 23 1.06 8.56 -12.06
C ASN A 23 -0.38 9.10 -12.05
N ASP A 24 -0.62 10.20 -11.35
CA ASP A 24 -1.89 10.95 -11.34
C ASP A 24 -3.12 10.15 -10.85
N HIS A 25 -2.93 9.05 -10.10
CA HIS A 25 -4.03 8.40 -9.39
C HIS A 25 -4.42 9.20 -8.13
N ASP A 26 -5.70 9.16 -7.80
CA ASP A 26 -6.19 9.67 -6.52
C ASP A 26 -5.92 8.62 -5.44
N VAL A 27 -5.01 8.92 -4.52
CA VAL A 27 -4.52 7.96 -3.52
C VAL A 27 -4.75 8.48 -2.11
N THR A 28 -5.50 7.71 -1.33
CA THR A 28 -5.67 7.95 0.11
C THR A 28 -5.05 6.79 0.90
N VAL A 29 -4.08 7.11 1.75
CA VAL A 29 -3.43 6.17 2.66
C VAL A 29 -3.95 6.38 4.07
N TYR A 30 -4.48 5.33 4.68
CA TYR A 30 -4.85 5.29 6.09
C TYR A 30 -3.76 4.59 6.90
N GLY A 31 -3.22 5.26 7.90
CA GLY A 31 -2.21 4.71 8.78
C GLY A 31 -1.98 5.59 10.01
N THR A 32 -1.58 4.98 11.09
CA THR A 32 -1.36 5.66 12.38
C THR A 32 0.12 5.81 12.73
N ASP A 33 1.00 5.57 11.74
CA ASP A 33 2.45 5.48 11.95
C ASP A 33 2.89 4.41 12.99
N ASP A 34 1.96 3.53 13.41
CA ASP A 34 2.27 2.37 14.24
C ASP A 34 2.84 1.24 13.39
N THR A 35 4.09 1.38 13.02
CA THR A 35 4.80 0.45 12.13
C THR A 35 6.01 -0.18 12.80
N ALA A 36 6.27 -1.44 12.45
CA ALA A 36 7.48 -2.15 12.89
C ALA A 36 8.78 -1.47 12.44
N MET A 37 8.70 -0.50 11.52
CA MET A 37 9.87 0.27 11.09
C MET A 37 10.52 1.04 12.23
N HIS A 38 9.76 1.54 13.20
CA HIS A 38 10.31 2.26 14.35
C HIS A 38 11.26 1.43 15.24
N TRP A 39 11.20 0.10 15.12
CA TRP A 39 12.05 -0.85 15.84
C TRP A 39 13.14 -1.47 14.98
N ALA A 40 13.25 -1.04 13.71
CA ALA A 40 14.15 -1.63 12.74
C ALA A 40 15.44 -0.80 12.58
N GLN A 41 16.54 -1.50 12.28
CA GLN A 41 17.75 -0.95 11.69
C GLN A 41 17.95 -1.62 10.34
N LEU A 42 18.03 -0.83 9.27
CA LEU A 42 18.09 -1.36 7.91
C LEU A 42 19.54 -1.65 7.49
N HIS A 43 20.03 -2.84 7.81
CA HIS A 43 21.32 -3.35 7.29
C HIS A 43 21.17 -4.09 5.96
N ASN A 44 19.93 -4.48 5.61
CA ASN A 44 19.60 -5.36 4.48
C ASN A 44 18.72 -4.70 3.42
N TYR A 45 18.59 -3.38 3.42
CA TYR A 45 17.90 -2.64 2.38
C TYR A 45 18.95 -2.12 1.37
N LEU A 46 18.98 -2.74 0.18
CA LEU A 46 19.94 -2.35 -0.86
C LEU A 46 19.77 -0.88 -1.24
N GLY A 47 20.85 -0.13 -1.23
CA GLY A 47 20.84 1.31 -1.55
C GLY A 47 20.58 2.24 -0.36
N ALA A 48 20.19 1.71 0.81
CA ALA A 48 19.99 2.48 2.05
C ALA A 48 20.83 1.88 3.20
N PRO A 49 22.17 2.03 3.16
CA PRO A 49 23.03 1.41 4.14
C PRO A 49 22.85 2.04 5.52
N ASP A 50 22.78 1.18 6.54
CA ASP A 50 22.75 1.55 7.97
C ASP A 50 21.74 2.65 8.32
N THR A 51 20.55 2.55 7.76
CA THR A 51 19.49 3.54 7.95
C THR A 51 18.56 3.11 9.08
N GLY A 52 18.34 3.99 10.06
CA GLY A 52 17.33 3.77 11.11
C GLY A 52 15.93 3.72 10.52
N GLY A 53 15.12 2.75 10.97
CA GLY A 53 13.79 2.53 10.41
C GLY A 53 12.84 3.70 10.60
N THR A 54 12.95 4.46 11.71
CA THR A 54 12.18 5.71 11.90
C THR A 54 12.55 6.77 10.85
N ALA A 55 13.84 6.95 10.55
CA ALA A 55 14.27 7.90 9.53
C ALA A 55 13.80 7.47 8.14
N PHE A 56 13.87 6.17 7.83
CA PHE A 56 13.33 5.61 6.60
C PHE A 56 11.83 5.86 6.48
N GLN A 57 11.06 5.59 7.53
CA GLN A 57 9.61 5.76 7.57
C GLN A 57 9.23 7.22 7.32
N LEU A 58 9.88 8.17 7.99
CA LEU A 58 9.66 9.60 7.79
C LEU A 58 9.92 10.00 6.33
N THR A 59 11.05 9.58 5.76
CA THR A 59 11.38 9.86 4.36
C THR A 59 10.35 9.26 3.40
N ALA A 60 9.93 8.02 3.63
CA ALA A 60 8.95 7.36 2.78
C ALA A 60 7.58 8.06 2.80
N ARG A 61 7.11 8.51 3.99
CA ARG A 61 5.88 9.31 4.11
C ARG A 61 6.01 10.64 3.34
N GLN A 62 7.15 11.31 3.46
CA GLN A 62 7.41 12.56 2.74
C GLN A 62 7.46 12.34 1.22
N GLN A 63 8.04 11.25 0.74
CA GLN A 63 8.07 10.94 -0.69
C GLN A 63 6.65 10.71 -1.24
N ALA A 64 5.84 9.89 -0.58
CA ALA A 64 4.48 9.61 -1.01
C ALA A 64 3.60 10.88 -1.01
N THR A 65 3.64 11.68 0.05
CA THR A 65 2.88 12.94 0.12
C THR A 65 3.40 14.00 -0.84
N GLY A 66 4.71 14.02 -1.09
CA GLY A 66 5.37 14.96 -2.02
C GLY A 66 4.93 14.78 -3.48
N VAL A 67 4.43 13.62 -3.86
CA VAL A 67 3.86 13.34 -5.20
C VAL A 67 2.33 13.37 -5.23
N GLY A 68 1.67 13.73 -4.11
CA GLY A 68 0.23 13.96 -4.09
C GLY A 68 -0.60 12.92 -3.34
N ALA A 69 -0.02 11.85 -2.79
CA ALA A 69 -0.78 10.93 -1.96
C ALA A 69 -1.32 11.64 -0.69
N GLN A 70 -2.59 11.43 -0.38
CA GLN A 70 -3.19 11.91 0.87
C GLN A 70 -2.91 10.90 1.98
N LEU A 71 -2.36 11.37 3.08
CA LEU A 71 -2.07 10.54 4.25
C LEU A 71 -3.01 10.94 5.40
N ILE A 72 -3.87 10.02 5.81
CA ILE A 72 -4.82 10.21 6.90
C ILE A 72 -4.36 9.40 8.11
N GLU A 73 -4.08 10.10 9.22
CA GLU A 73 -3.59 9.49 10.47
C GLU A 73 -4.73 8.89 11.29
N GLU A 74 -5.47 7.95 10.69
CA GLU A 74 -6.60 7.27 11.30
C GLU A 74 -6.52 5.76 11.05
N ALA A 75 -7.06 4.99 11.98
CA ALA A 75 -7.20 3.56 11.84
C ALA A 75 -8.51 3.22 11.13
N VAL A 76 -8.44 2.44 10.04
CA VAL A 76 -9.64 1.90 9.40
C VAL A 76 -10.24 0.80 10.29
N THR A 77 -11.52 0.95 10.63
CA THR A 77 -12.27 0.03 11.48
C THR A 77 -13.19 -0.90 10.69
N ALA A 78 -13.65 -0.45 9.52
CA ALA A 78 -14.49 -1.25 8.64
C ALA A 78 -14.20 -0.97 7.16
N VAL A 79 -14.45 -1.98 6.35
CA VAL A 79 -14.44 -1.88 4.89
C VAL A 79 -15.62 -2.65 4.33
N SER A 80 -16.26 -2.10 3.30
CA SER A 80 -17.39 -2.72 2.59
C SER A 80 -17.33 -2.37 1.11
N VAL A 81 -18.19 -3.01 0.31
CA VAL A 81 -18.40 -2.66 -1.09
C VAL A 81 -19.79 -2.06 -1.24
N GLN A 82 -19.90 -0.88 -1.83
CA GLN A 82 -21.15 -0.19 -2.13
C GLN A 82 -21.07 0.43 -3.53
N ASP A 83 -22.05 0.18 -4.37
CA ASP A 83 -22.09 0.71 -5.75
C ASP A 83 -20.79 0.42 -6.52
N GLU A 84 -20.25 -0.80 -6.40
CA GLU A 84 -19.00 -1.27 -7.01
C GLU A 84 -17.71 -0.56 -6.52
N GLN A 85 -17.80 0.29 -5.50
CA GLN A 85 -16.64 0.94 -4.87
C GLN A 85 -16.38 0.39 -3.47
N PHE A 86 -15.12 0.40 -3.09
CA PHE A 86 -14.70 0.14 -1.71
C PHE A 86 -15.00 1.36 -0.85
N VAL A 87 -15.59 1.11 0.31
CA VAL A 87 -15.95 2.14 1.29
C VAL A 87 -15.25 1.81 2.59
N VAL A 88 -14.44 2.73 3.10
CA VAL A 88 -13.79 2.59 4.39
C VAL A 88 -14.39 3.55 5.41
N SER A 89 -14.38 3.10 6.66
CA SER A 89 -14.78 3.89 7.83
C SER A 89 -13.69 3.84 8.88
N THR A 90 -13.56 4.93 9.63
CA THR A 90 -12.67 5.08 10.77
C THR A 90 -13.47 5.35 12.05
N GLU A 91 -12.85 5.40 13.22
CA GLU A 91 -13.54 5.79 14.46
C GLU A 91 -13.72 7.30 14.56
N ASP A 92 -12.83 8.07 13.94
CA ASP A 92 -12.73 9.51 14.12
C ASP A 92 -13.50 10.32 13.07
N SER A 93 -14.02 9.68 12.03
CA SER A 93 -14.73 10.34 10.95
C SER A 93 -16.05 9.65 10.59
N ASP A 94 -17.15 10.43 10.57
CA ASP A 94 -18.44 10.00 10.04
C ASP A 94 -18.46 9.97 8.49
N ALA A 95 -17.42 10.53 7.85
CA ALA A 95 -17.30 10.56 6.40
C ALA A 95 -16.64 9.27 5.88
N ALA A 96 -17.38 8.52 5.09
CA ALA A 96 -16.86 7.33 4.41
C ALA A 96 -16.06 7.74 3.16
N THR A 97 -14.82 7.28 3.05
CA THR A 97 -14.03 7.44 1.81
C THR A 97 -14.32 6.29 0.86
N ARG A 98 -14.45 6.60 -0.42
CA ARG A 98 -14.74 5.63 -1.49
C ARG A 98 -13.58 5.55 -2.47
N ALA A 99 -13.32 4.36 -3.01
CA ALA A 99 -12.32 4.15 -4.06
C ALA A 99 -12.67 2.96 -4.96
N ASP A 100 -12.05 2.96 -6.14
CA ASP A 100 -12.21 1.91 -7.15
C ASP A 100 -11.34 0.69 -6.85
N TYR A 101 -10.20 0.90 -6.19
CA TYR A 101 -9.24 -0.12 -5.76
C TYR A 101 -8.96 -0.05 -4.27
N LEU A 102 -8.61 -1.20 -3.70
CA LEU A 102 -8.19 -1.31 -2.30
C LEU A 102 -6.88 -2.08 -2.19
N ILE A 103 -5.90 -1.50 -1.48
CA ILE A 103 -4.65 -2.16 -1.11
C ILE A 103 -4.61 -2.34 0.41
N ILE A 104 -4.57 -3.58 0.88
CA ILE A 104 -4.39 -3.91 2.29
C ILE A 104 -2.91 -4.17 2.54
N ALA A 105 -2.22 -3.15 3.09
CA ALA A 105 -0.79 -3.14 3.35
C ALA A 105 -0.42 -3.27 4.84
N GLY A 106 -1.43 -3.47 5.69
CA GLY A 106 -1.26 -3.56 7.14
C GLY A 106 -0.74 -4.91 7.61
N GLY A 107 -0.60 -5.01 8.92
CA GLY A 107 -0.20 -6.24 9.59
C GLY A 107 -1.41 -7.08 10.05
N LYS A 108 -1.22 -7.78 11.19
CA LYS A 108 -2.27 -8.62 11.78
C LYS A 108 -3.63 -7.94 12.00
N PRO A 109 -3.72 -6.65 12.42
CA PRO A 109 -5.01 -5.98 12.57
C PRO A 109 -5.85 -5.95 11.29
N SER A 110 -5.20 -5.80 10.13
CA SER A 110 -5.86 -5.73 8.82
C SER A 110 -6.42 -7.07 8.33
N ARG A 111 -6.12 -8.17 9.02
CA ARG A 111 -6.66 -9.50 8.71
C ARG A 111 -8.18 -9.52 8.66
N LYS A 112 -8.82 -8.94 9.68
CA LYS A 112 -10.28 -8.90 9.77
C LYS A 112 -10.91 -8.07 8.65
N LEU A 113 -10.23 -7.01 8.21
CA LEU A 113 -10.69 -6.19 7.08
C LEU A 113 -10.64 -7.00 5.78
N ALA A 114 -9.57 -7.76 5.54
CA ALA A 114 -9.47 -8.64 4.38
C ALA A 114 -10.57 -9.73 4.42
N GLU A 115 -10.76 -10.40 5.55
CA GLU A 115 -11.78 -11.44 5.74
C GLU A 115 -13.21 -10.90 5.54
N SER A 116 -13.49 -9.65 5.94
CA SER A 116 -14.83 -9.04 5.76
C SER A 116 -15.18 -8.76 4.29
N LEU A 117 -14.19 -8.67 3.42
CA LEU A 117 -14.36 -8.56 1.96
C LEU A 117 -14.43 -9.91 1.25
N GLY A 118 -14.28 -11.01 1.98
CA GLY A 118 -14.26 -12.36 1.41
C GLY A 118 -12.87 -12.83 0.96
N VAL A 119 -11.81 -12.07 1.23
CA VAL A 119 -10.44 -12.51 0.94
C VAL A 119 -10.09 -13.74 1.78
N THR A 120 -9.57 -14.77 1.13
CA THR A 120 -9.14 -15.99 1.81
C THR A 120 -7.85 -15.76 2.59
N VAL A 121 -7.94 -15.78 3.92
CA VAL A 121 -6.80 -15.59 4.82
C VAL A 121 -6.48 -16.89 5.56
N THR A 122 -5.24 -17.37 5.45
CA THR A 122 -4.72 -18.57 6.09
C THR A 122 -3.80 -18.23 7.27
N PRO A 123 -3.39 -19.20 8.09
CA PRO A 123 -2.34 -18.98 9.09
C PRO A 123 -1.01 -18.50 8.50
N ASP A 124 -0.73 -18.85 7.24
CA ASP A 124 0.49 -18.47 6.51
C ASP A 124 0.39 -17.12 5.78
N GLY A 125 -0.74 -16.42 5.93
CA GLY A 125 -1.02 -15.15 5.29
C GLY A 125 -2.11 -15.24 4.23
N VAL A 126 -2.11 -14.28 3.31
CA VAL A 126 -2.99 -14.28 2.13
C VAL A 126 -2.21 -14.80 0.94
N ASP A 127 -2.78 -15.77 0.25
CA ASP A 127 -2.22 -16.24 -1.02
C ASP A 127 -2.54 -15.22 -2.10
N THR A 128 -1.49 -14.57 -2.62
CA THR A 128 -1.59 -13.56 -3.66
C THR A 128 -0.74 -13.96 -4.85
N ASP A 129 -1.09 -13.47 -6.02
CA ASP A 129 -0.22 -13.62 -7.18
C ASP A 129 1.09 -12.80 -7.02
N ARG A 130 1.90 -12.77 -8.09
CA ARG A 130 3.18 -12.06 -8.09
C ARG A 130 3.03 -10.55 -7.90
N ASP A 131 1.89 -9.98 -8.28
CA ASP A 131 1.59 -8.55 -8.25
C ASP A 131 0.76 -8.15 -7.01
N GLY A 132 0.50 -9.10 -6.10
CA GLY A 132 -0.21 -8.86 -4.86
C GLY A 132 -1.73 -8.92 -4.97
N ARG A 133 -2.31 -9.35 -6.11
CA ARG A 133 -3.75 -9.53 -6.26
C ARG A 133 -4.25 -10.63 -5.34
N SER A 134 -5.34 -10.38 -4.65
CA SER A 134 -6.06 -11.41 -3.89
C SER A 134 -7.05 -12.17 -4.78
N ASP A 135 -7.81 -13.08 -4.18
CA ASP A 135 -8.93 -13.79 -4.80
C ASP A 135 -10.20 -12.92 -4.96
N VAL A 136 -10.18 -11.69 -4.47
CA VAL A 136 -11.25 -10.70 -4.63
C VAL A 136 -10.81 -9.63 -5.65
N ASP A 137 -11.62 -9.39 -6.68
CA ASP A 137 -11.28 -8.42 -7.72
C ASP A 137 -11.05 -7.02 -7.17
N ARG A 138 -10.02 -6.33 -7.70
CA ARG A 138 -9.59 -4.98 -7.30
C ARG A 138 -9.14 -4.85 -5.83
N VAL A 139 -8.94 -5.99 -5.13
CA VAL A 139 -8.35 -6.05 -3.79
C VAL A 139 -6.95 -6.64 -3.86
N TYR A 140 -5.98 -5.86 -3.42
CA TYR A 140 -4.57 -6.27 -3.30
C TYR A 140 -4.22 -6.43 -1.84
N VAL A 141 -3.41 -7.45 -1.54
CA VAL A 141 -2.86 -7.65 -0.20
C VAL A 141 -1.34 -7.71 -0.32
N VAL A 142 -0.68 -6.80 0.38
CA VAL A 142 0.79 -6.63 0.29
C VAL A 142 1.43 -6.61 1.67
N GLY A 143 2.75 -6.67 1.70
CA GLY A 143 3.51 -6.58 2.94
C GLY A 143 3.33 -7.78 3.86
N ARG A 144 3.26 -7.52 5.18
CA ARG A 144 3.28 -8.58 6.21
C ARG A 144 2.07 -9.50 6.17
N LEU A 145 0.90 -9.01 5.80
CA LEU A 145 -0.30 -9.84 5.74
C LEU A 145 -0.22 -10.87 4.62
N ALA A 146 0.33 -10.49 3.46
CA ALA A 146 0.55 -11.41 2.35
C ALA A 146 1.71 -12.38 2.63
N LYS A 147 2.82 -11.87 3.18
CA LYS A 147 4.07 -12.65 3.36
C LYS A 147 4.62 -12.51 4.79
N PRO A 148 3.96 -13.08 5.81
CA PRO A 148 4.33 -12.87 7.21
C PRO A 148 5.76 -13.33 7.54
N ASN A 149 6.23 -14.42 6.90
CA ASN A 149 7.55 -14.99 7.12
C ASN A 149 8.67 -14.33 6.28
N ARG A 150 8.34 -13.33 5.45
CA ARG A 150 9.28 -12.61 4.55
C ARG A 150 9.06 -11.10 4.59
N SER A 151 8.54 -10.58 5.69
CA SER A 151 8.17 -9.17 5.85
C SER A 151 9.37 -8.25 6.09
N GLN A 152 10.39 -8.32 5.25
CA GLN A 152 11.49 -7.36 5.23
C GLN A 152 11.04 -6.06 4.55
N ALA A 153 11.60 -4.91 4.95
CA ALA A 153 11.22 -3.61 4.39
C ALA A 153 11.35 -3.57 2.87
N ILE A 154 12.46 -4.06 2.31
CA ILE A 154 12.70 -4.12 0.87
C ILE A 154 11.70 -5.04 0.14
N VAL A 155 11.36 -6.19 0.72
CA VAL A 155 10.36 -7.11 0.15
C VAL A 155 8.98 -6.47 0.18
N SER A 156 8.66 -5.81 1.28
CA SER A 156 7.38 -5.11 1.44
C SER A 156 7.24 -3.94 0.46
N ALA A 157 8.27 -3.12 0.31
CA ALA A 157 8.28 -2.02 -0.64
C ALA A 157 8.13 -2.54 -2.09
N GLY A 158 8.88 -3.59 -2.44
CA GLY A 158 8.83 -4.18 -3.79
C GLY A 158 7.45 -4.72 -4.17
N ILE A 159 6.75 -5.44 -3.26
CA ILE A 159 5.41 -5.94 -3.57
C ILE A 159 4.36 -4.81 -3.60
N GLY A 160 4.55 -3.74 -2.81
CA GLY A 160 3.72 -2.54 -2.89
C GLY A 160 3.85 -1.84 -4.25
N ALA A 161 5.09 -1.68 -4.73
CA ALA A 161 5.35 -1.14 -6.08
C ALA A 161 4.75 -2.02 -7.18
N ALA A 162 4.90 -3.36 -7.09
CA ALA A 162 4.32 -4.29 -8.05
C ALA A 162 2.79 -4.18 -8.11
N ALA A 163 2.12 -4.07 -6.96
CA ALA A 163 0.67 -3.89 -6.92
C ALA A 163 0.23 -2.56 -7.57
N ALA A 164 0.97 -1.49 -7.33
CA ALA A 164 0.70 -0.21 -7.96
C ALA A 164 0.87 -0.26 -9.49
N LEU A 165 1.97 -0.82 -9.99
CA LEU A 165 2.21 -0.98 -11.42
C LEU A 165 1.15 -1.86 -12.10
N ASP A 166 0.67 -2.88 -11.41
CA ASP A 166 -0.42 -3.71 -11.91
C ASP A 166 -1.75 -2.96 -12.01
N ILE A 167 -2.09 -2.13 -11.00
CA ILE A 167 -3.27 -1.25 -11.06
C ILE A 167 -3.15 -0.28 -12.24
N LEU A 168 -2.01 0.39 -12.38
CA LEU A 168 -1.74 1.30 -13.50
C LEU A 168 -1.89 0.60 -14.85
N SER A 169 -1.34 -0.60 -14.98
CA SER A 169 -1.42 -1.41 -16.21
C SER A 169 -2.86 -1.83 -16.54
N ARG A 170 -3.64 -2.21 -15.53
CA ARG A 170 -5.06 -2.55 -15.71
C ARG A 170 -5.88 -1.35 -16.20
N GLU A 171 -5.61 -0.17 -15.65
CA GLU A 171 -6.32 1.06 -16.04
C GLU A 171 -5.89 1.54 -17.43
N ALA A 172 -4.61 1.41 -17.77
CA ALA A 172 -4.10 1.77 -19.09
C ALA A 172 -4.51 0.76 -20.18
N GLY A 173 -4.83 -0.50 -19.80
CA GLY A 173 -5.07 -1.60 -20.76
C GLY A 173 -3.80 -2.14 -21.41
N GLU A 174 -2.62 -1.74 -20.93
CA GLU A 174 -1.29 -2.19 -21.37
C GLU A 174 -0.29 -2.16 -20.22
N ASP A 175 0.85 -2.83 -20.37
CA ASP A 175 1.88 -2.87 -19.34
C ASP A 175 2.51 -1.49 -19.11
N VAL A 176 2.44 -1.00 -17.86
CA VAL A 176 3.07 0.25 -17.40
C VAL A 176 4.34 -0.08 -16.65
N ALA A 177 5.49 0.47 -17.11
CA ALA A 177 6.79 0.24 -16.49
C ALA A 177 7.23 1.35 -15.52
N ASP A 178 6.64 2.54 -15.61
CA ASP A 178 6.98 3.74 -14.82
C ASP A 178 8.51 4.01 -14.76
N TRP A 179 9.14 4.06 -15.93
CA TRP A 179 10.58 4.25 -16.03
C TRP A 179 10.94 5.74 -16.02
N ASP A 180 11.70 6.16 -15.01
CA ASP A 180 12.24 7.51 -14.93
C ASP A 180 13.59 7.60 -15.68
N SER A 181 13.72 8.58 -16.56
CA SER A 181 14.99 8.95 -17.16
C SER A 181 15.64 10.09 -16.38
N PRO A 182 16.99 10.15 -16.31
CA PRO A 182 17.66 11.34 -15.80
C PRO A 182 17.23 12.59 -16.59
N PRO A 183 17.20 13.77 -15.97
CA PRO A 183 16.98 15.00 -16.70
C PRO A 183 18.07 15.19 -17.76
N ASP A 184 17.68 15.70 -18.92
CA ASP A 184 18.65 16.05 -19.97
C ASP A 184 19.72 16.99 -19.39
N THR A 185 20.96 16.57 -19.46
CA THR A 185 22.10 17.43 -19.11
C THR A 185 22.43 18.29 -20.33
N ASP A 186 22.06 19.56 -20.28
CA ASP A 186 22.52 20.57 -21.25
C ASP A 186 24.05 20.76 -21.19
#